data_6e1a946c114a3f2896b9ac1a6ae546e9
#
_entry.id   6e1a946c114a3f2896b9ac1a6ae546e9
#
_cell.length_a   1.000
_cell.length_b   1.000
_cell.length_c   1.000
_cell.angle_alpha   90.00
_cell.angle_beta   90.00
_cell.angle_gamma   90.00
#
_symmetry.space_group_name_H-M   'P 1'
#
loop_
_entity.id
_entity.type
_entity.pdbx_description
1 polymer ?
#
loop_
_entity_poly.entity_id
_entity_poly.type
_entity_poly.pdbx_seq_one_letter_code
_entity_poly.pdbx_strand_id
1 'polypeptide(L)'
;MILFSSELELTLENITKMNKLIIDVASEKIFLMIITNNDIYNIIYENTKINYEKLTTIINDFLKTKNLEIKDISKIYVNRGPGSFAGIRNSLSIVKAFNIAKKIDYYCYSLGDFKSEENISYENIPNLCDKFKIKKNLINPIYIS
;
A
#
# COMPACT_ATOMS: atom_id res chain seq x y z
N MET A 1 -33.85 -4.33 -17.15
CA MET A 1 -33.90 -4.73 -15.71
C MET A 1 -32.68 -5.52 -15.30
N ILE A 2 -32.36 -6.60 -15.99
CA ILE A 2 -31.18 -7.43 -15.67
C ILE A 2 -29.87 -6.67 -15.84
N LEU A 3 -29.72 -5.88 -16.91
CA LEU A 3 -28.54 -5.07 -17.15
C LEU A 3 -28.35 -4.00 -16.07
N PHE A 4 -29.44 -3.38 -15.62
CA PHE A 4 -29.41 -2.37 -14.57
C PHE A 4 -28.96 -2.98 -13.24
N SER A 5 -29.41 -4.17 -12.89
CA SER A 5 -29.00 -4.88 -11.69
C SER A 5 -27.51 -5.24 -11.74
N SER A 6 -27.03 -5.69 -12.90
CA SER A 6 -25.60 -6.03 -13.10
C SER A 6 -24.71 -4.79 -12.94
N GLU A 7 -25.12 -3.65 -13.49
CA GLU A 7 -24.39 -2.40 -13.36
C GLU A 7 -24.36 -1.93 -11.91
N LEU A 8 -25.47 -2.04 -11.19
CA LEU A 8 -25.54 -1.69 -9.78
C LEU A 8 -24.64 -2.60 -8.92
N GLU A 9 -24.64 -3.89 -9.18
CA GLU A 9 -23.79 -4.85 -8.49
C GLU A 9 -22.30 -4.55 -8.71
N LEU A 10 -21.90 -4.28 -9.95
CA LEU A 10 -20.53 -3.90 -10.29
C LEU A 10 -20.11 -2.61 -9.59
N THR A 11 -21.00 -1.63 -9.51
CA THR A 11 -20.74 -0.36 -8.82
C THR A 11 -20.57 -0.58 -7.32
N LEU A 12 -21.41 -1.38 -6.70
CA LEU A 12 -21.31 -1.72 -5.29
C LEU A 12 -20.06 -2.52 -4.99
N GLU A 13 -19.69 -3.46 -5.86
CA GLU A 13 -18.45 -4.22 -5.73
C GLU A 13 -17.23 -3.32 -5.81
N ASN A 14 -17.21 -2.37 -6.74
CA ASN A 14 -16.13 -1.39 -6.86
C ASN A 14 -16.03 -0.50 -5.62
N ILE A 15 -17.15 -0.07 -5.07
CA ILE A 15 -17.20 0.73 -3.84
C ILE A 15 -16.67 -0.08 -2.65
N THR A 16 -17.05 -1.34 -2.52
CA THR A 16 -16.60 -2.19 -1.41
C THR A 16 -15.11 -2.52 -1.50
N LYS A 17 -14.51 -2.45 -2.71
CA LYS A 17 -13.08 -2.70 -2.93
C LYS A 17 -12.23 -1.43 -2.96
N MET A 18 -12.70 -0.32 -2.38
CA MET A 18 -11.93 0.92 -2.33
C MET A 18 -11.05 1.04 -1.10
N ASN A 19 -10.58 -0.09 -0.56
CA ASN A 19 -9.64 -0.11 0.54
C ASN A 19 -8.21 0.02 0.00
N LYS A 20 -7.44 0.92 0.60
CA LYS A 20 -6.07 1.20 0.20
C LYS A 20 -5.14 0.84 1.36
N LEU A 21 -4.00 0.22 1.02
CA LEU A 21 -2.99 -0.13 2.00
C LEU A 21 -1.72 0.66 1.69
N ILE A 22 -1.17 1.32 2.70
CA ILE A 22 0.11 2.00 2.60
C ILE A 22 1.14 1.22 3.40
N ILE A 23 2.29 0.93 2.79
CA ILE A 23 3.39 0.21 3.40
C ILE A 23 4.64 1.07 3.32
N ASP A 24 5.24 1.39 4.46
CA ASP A 24 6.50 2.11 4.51
C ASP A 24 7.48 1.38 5.42
N VAL A 25 8.47 0.76 4.83
CA VAL A 25 9.52 0.00 5.51
C VAL A 25 10.90 0.58 5.16
N ALA A 26 10.92 1.80 4.64
CA ALA A 26 12.16 2.46 4.21
C ALA A 26 12.93 3.08 5.39
N SER A 27 12.25 3.41 6.46
CA SER A 27 12.84 4.07 7.64
C SER A 27 13.12 3.08 8.78
N GLU A 28 13.34 3.62 9.98
CA GLU A 28 13.61 2.81 11.19
C GLU A 28 12.39 2.06 11.71
N LYS A 29 11.21 2.39 11.21
CA LYS A 29 9.95 1.78 11.62
C LYS A 29 9.28 1.10 10.45
N ILE A 30 8.51 0.07 10.74
CA ILE A 30 7.56 -0.50 9.78
C ILE A 30 6.25 0.22 10.02
N PHE A 31 5.80 0.96 9.05
CA PHE A 31 4.54 1.69 9.11
C PHE A 31 3.53 1.08 8.15
N LEU A 32 2.34 0.79 8.65
CA LEU A 32 1.23 0.30 7.83
C LEU A 32 0.01 1.18 8.07
N MET A 33 -0.72 1.50 7.00
CA MET A 33 -1.97 2.25 7.09
C MET A 33 -3.01 1.63 6.19
N ILE A 34 -4.23 1.49 6.69
CA ILE A 34 -5.40 1.12 5.90
C ILE A 34 -6.29 2.34 5.78
N ILE A 35 -6.66 2.67 4.56
CA ILE A 35 -7.64 3.72 4.26
C ILE A 35 -8.87 3.06 3.67
N THR A 36 -9.99 3.16 4.38
CA THR A 36 -11.28 2.70 3.91
C THR A 36 -12.16 3.90 3.54
N ASN A 37 -13.37 3.67 3.07
CA ASN A 37 -14.29 4.76 2.74
C ASN A 37 -14.60 5.67 3.94
N ASN A 38 -14.60 5.11 5.15
CA ASN A 38 -15.06 5.81 6.36
C ASN A 38 -13.95 6.06 7.38
N ASP A 39 -12.87 5.27 7.33
CA ASP A 39 -11.90 5.25 8.43
C ASP A 39 -10.47 5.12 7.93
N ILE A 40 -9.54 5.55 8.78
CA ILE A 40 -8.10 5.41 8.58
C ILE A 40 -7.52 4.78 9.83
N TYR A 41 -6.76 3.69 9.65
CA TYR A 41 -6.09 3.00 10.74
C TYR A 41 -4.62 2.84 10.42
N ASN A 42 -3.76 2.97 11.41
CA ASN A 42 -2.33 2.72 11.22
C ASN A 42 -1.74 1.91 12.37
N ILE A 43 -0.59 1.31 12.12
CA ILE A 43 0.18 0.61 13.13
C ILE A 43 1.67 0.78 12.81
N ILE A 44 2.48 0.78 13.85
CA ILE A 44 3.93 0.94 13.74
C ILE A 44 4.61 -0.20 14.47
N TYR A 45 5.59 -0.83 13.82
CA TYR A 45 6.46 -1.85 14.40
C TYR A 45 7.91 -1.41 14.30
N GLU A 46 8.75 -1.95 15.19
CA GLU A 46 10.20 -1.77 15.06
C GLU A 46 10.72 -2.46 13.80
N ASN A 47 11.64 -1.81 13.12
CA ASN A 47 12.21 -2.30 11.87
C ASN A 47 13.39 -3.21 12.16
N THR A 48 13.14 -4.40 12.71
CA THR A 48 14.13 -5.40 13.06
C THR A 48 14.19 -6.52 12.03
N LYS A 49 15.27 -7.29 12.03
CA LYS A 49 15.40 -8.45 11.14
C LYS A 49 14.25 -9.43 11.32
N ILE A 50 13.82 -9.68 12.55
CA ILE A 50 12.70 -10.58 12.84
C ILE A 50 11.41 -10.06 12.21
N ASN A 51 11.15 -8.76 12.33
CA ASN A 51 9.94 -8.15 11.76
C ASN A 51 9.99 -8.11 10.24
N TYR A 52 11.14 -7.91 9.62
CA TYR A 52 11.28 -8.02 8.16
C TYR A 52 10.87 -9.39 7.66
N GLU A 53 11.35 -10.45 8.33
CA GLU A 53 11.07 -11.83 7.94
C GLU A 53 9.59 -12.18 8.10
N LYS A 54 8.89 -11.45 8.99
CA LYS A 54 7.47 -11.66 9.29
C LYS A 54 6.56 -10.61 8.63
N LEU A 55 7.06 -9.83 7.70
CA LEU A 55 6.30 -8.69 7.16
C LEU A 55 4.95 -9.12 6.57
N THR A 56 4.90 -10.21 5.84
CA THR A 56 3.63 -10.72 5.30
C THR A 56 2.65 -11.06 6.42
N THR A 57 3.11 -11.73 7.48
CA THR A 57 2.30 -12.06 8.65
C THR A 57 1.82 -10.79 9.35
N ILE A 58 2.70 -9.80 9.52
CA ILE A 58 2.37 -8.51 10.13
C ILE A 58 1.26 -7.82 9.34
N ILE A 59 1.37 -7.79 8.03
CA ILE A 59 0.35 -7.19 7.15
C ILE A 59 -0.98 -7.91 7.31
N ASN A 60 -0.98 -9.24 7.24
CA ASN A 60 -2.21 -10.03 7.37
C ASN A 60 -2.85 -9.87 8.75
N ASP A 61 -2.07 -9.86 9.82
CA ASP A 61 -2.58 -9.65 11.18
C ASP A 61 -3.20 -8.27 11.33
N PHE A 62 -2.56 -7.23 10.80
CA PHE A 62 -3.10 -5.89 10.82
C PHE A 62 -4.44 -5.80 10.09
N LEU A 63 -4.54 -6.39 8.91
CA LEU A 63 -5.80 -6.43 8.15
C LEU A 63 -6.90 -7.15 8.93
N LYS A 64 -6.58 -8.26 9.56
CA LYS A 64 -7.54 -9.02 10.37
C LYS A 64 -8.10 -8.22 11.53
N THR A 65 -7.33 -7.34 12.15
CA THR A 65 -7.84 -6.47 13.22
C THR A 65 -8.99 -5.59 12.75
N LYS A 66 -9.12 -5.37 11.46
CA LYS A 66 -10.16 -4.56 10.82
C LYS A 66 -11.13 -5.41 10.01
N ASN A 67 -11.17 -6.72 10.25
CA ASN A 67 -12.01 -7.67 9.53
C ASN A 67 -11.77 -7.65 8.01
N LEU A 68 -10.51 -7.43 7.61
CA LEU A 68 -10.10 -7.40 6.21
C LEU A 68 -9.10 -8.52 5.93
N GLU A 69 -9.06 -8.93 4.67
CA GLU A 69 -8.04 -9.79 4.11
C GLU A 69 -7.37 -9.06 2.95
N ILE A 70 -6.25 -9.57 2.47
CA ILE A 70 -5.53 -8.93 1.37
C ILE A 70 -6.39 -8.81 0.10
N LYS A 71 -7.28 -9.76 -0.14
CA LYS A 71 -8.22 -9.71 -1.29
C LYS A 71 -9.16 -8.51 -1.25
N ASP A 72 -9.37 -7.91 -0.07
CA ASP A 72 -10.23 -6.74 0.10
C ASP A 72 -9.52 -5.42 -0.20
N ILE A 73 -8.21 -5.47 -0.45
CA ILE A 73 -7.41 -4.29 -0.78
C ILE A 73 -7.43 -4.09 -2.29
N SER A 74 -7.76 -2.88 -2.73
CA SER A 74 -7.81 -2.56 -4.16
C SER A 74 -6.50 -2.00 -4.69
N LYS A 75 -5.77 -1.24 -3.87
CA LYS A 75 -4.51 -0.60 -4.26
C LYS A 75 -3.54 -0.59 -3.09
N ILE A 76 -2.26 -0.78 -3.39
CA ILE A 76 -1.18 -0.71 -2.42
C ILE A 76 -0.22 0.41 -2.81
N TYR A 77 0.19 1.20 -1.82
CA TYR A 77 1.18 2.26 -1.98
C TYR A 77 2.36 1.92 -1.10
N VAL A 78 3.54 1.79 -1.68
CA VAL A 78 4.73 1.33 -0.97
C VAL A 78 5.88 2.30 -1.17
N ASN A 79 6.56 2.66 -0.08
CA ASN A 79 7.73 3.53 -0.16
C ASN A 79 8.90 2.77 -0.78
N ARG A 80 9.41 3.26 -1.93
CA ARG A 80 10.53 2.66 -2.66
C ARG A 80 11.90 3.18 -2.24
N GLY A 81 11.94 4.04 -1.23
CA GLY A 81 13.17 4.61 -0.72
C GLY A 81 13.33 6.10 -1.01
N PRO A 82 14.52 6.65 -0.77
CA PRO A 82 15.71 5.96 -0.25
C PRO A 82 15.58 5.50 1.20
N GLY A 83 16.28 4.43 1.55
CA GLY A 83 16.22 3.90 2.92
C GLY A 83 16.83 2.51 3.06
N SER A 84 16.36 1.78 4.06
CA SER A 84 16.83 0.44 4.39
C SER A 84 16.75 -0.52 3.20
N PHE A 85 17.88 -1.07 2.79
CA PHE A 85 17.96 -2.04 1.70
C PHE A 85 17.04 -3.25 1.94
N ALA A 86 17.15 -3.86 3.13
CA ALA A 86 16.35 -5.04 3.45
C ALA A 86 14.86 -4.74 3.52
N GLY A 87 14.50 -3.61 4.14
CA GLY A 87 13.10 -3.20 4.26
C GLY A 87 12.46 -2.92 2.92
N ILE A 88 13.13 -2.14 2.09
CA ILE A 88 12.64 -1.79 0.75
C ILE A 88 12.51 -3.05 -0.11
N ARG A 89 13.56 -3.86 -0.15
CA ARG A 89 13.55 -5.10 -0.94
C ARG A 89 12.40 -6.03 -0.53
N ASN A 90 12.23 -6.24 0.77
CA ASN A 90 11.19 -7.13 1.28
C ASN A 90 9.78 -6.59 0.98
N SER A 91 9.54 -5.31 1.22
CA SER A 91 8.22 -4.71 0.97
C SER A 91 7.87 -4.72 -0.53
N LEU A 92 8.80 -4.40 -1.40
CA LEU A 92 8.56 -4.43 -2.85
C LEU A 92 8.32 -5.85 -3.37
N SER A 93 9.04 -6.83 -2.84
CA SER A 93 8.83 -8.24 -3.20
C SER A 93 7.45 -8.72 -2.79
N ILE A 94 6.97 -8.32 -1.62
CA ILE A 94 5.65 -8.69 -1.11
C ILE A 94 4.55 -8.07 -1.96
N VAL A 95 4.64 -6.79 -2.29
CA VAL A 95 3.61 -6.14 -3.10
C VAL A 95 3.55 -6.72 -4.50
N LYS A 96 4.70 -7.08 -5.06
CA LYS A 96 4.73 -7.78 -6.34
C LYS A 96 4.05 -9.14 -6.27
N ALA A 97 4.28 -9.88 -5.18
CA ALA A 97 3.62 -11.16 -4.96
C ALA A 97 2.10 -11.01 -4.85
N PHE A 98 1.61 -9.99 -4.14
CA PHE A 98 0.18 -9.70 -4.06
C PHE A 98 -0.41 -9.31 -5.41
N ASN A 99 0.33 -8.55 -6.22
CA ASN A 99 -0.10 -8.22 -7.59
C ASN A 99 -0.27 -9.48 -8.44
N ILE A 100 0.70 -10.38 -8.39
CA ILE A 100 0.67 -11.63 -9.17
C ILE A 100 -0.45 -12.55 -8.69
N ALA A 101 -0.56 -12.74 -7.37
CA ALA A 101 -1.48 -13.72 -6.78
C ALA A 101 -2.93 -13.21 -6.71
N LYS A 102 -3.13 -11.92 -6.45
CA LYS A 102 -4.44 -11.33 -6.18
C LYS A 102 -4.81 -10.20 -7.14
N LYS A 103 -3.97 -9.89 -8.10
CA LYS A 103 -4.17 -8.83 -9.10
C LYS A 103 -4.41 -7.45 -8.49
N ILE A 104 -3.74 -7.16 -7.37
CA ILE A 104 -3.81 -5.87 -6.71
C ILE A 104 -2.80 -4.93 -7.36
N ASP A 105 -3.24 -3.77 -7.83
CA ASP A 105 -2.34 -2.76 -8.36
C ASP A 105 -1.55 -2.11 -7.23
N TYR A 106 -0.27 -1.81 -7.49
CA TYR A 106 0.57 -1.14 -6.52
C TYR A 106 1.30 0.05 -7.14
N TYR A 107 1.64 1.00 -6.27
CA TYR A 107 2.35 2.22 -6.64
C TYR A 107 3.57 2.36 -5.75
N CYS A 108 4.75 2.32 -6.36
CA CYS A 108 6.01 2.51 -5.65
C CYS A 108 6.35 3.99 -5.69
N TYR A 109 6.30 4.65 -4.54
CA TYR A 109 6.57 6.09 -4.44
C TYR A 109 7.82 6.36 -3.61
N SER A 110 8.41 7.52 -3.84
CA SER A 110 9.40 8.14 -2.96
C SER A 110 8.88 9.53 -2.61
N LEU A 111 9.16 10.03 -1.43
CA LEU A 111 8.76 11.40 -1.07
C LEU A 111 9.36 12.42 -2.03
N GLY A 112 10.54 12.14 -2.59
CA GLY A 112 11.17 12.96 -3.62
C GLY A 112 10.41 13.05 -4.93
N ASP A 113 9.49 12.12 -5.19
CA ASP A 113 8.63 12.15 -6.38
C ASP A 113 7.60 13.28 -6.31
N PHE A 114 7.28 13.73 -5.11
CA PHE A 114 6.24 14.74 -4.87
C PHE A 114 6.88 16.13 -4.71
N LYS A 115 7.52 16.55 -5.76
CA LYS A 115 8.26 17.83 -5.79
C LYS A 115 7.35 18.99 -5.44
N SER A 116 7.85 19.93 -4.64
CA SER A 116 7.17 21.14 -4.18
C SER A 116 6.01 20.91 -3.19
N GLU A 117 5.71 19.69 -2.81
CA GLU A 117 4.73 19.42 -1.76
C GLU A 117 5.40 19.54 -0.38
N GLU A 118 4.74 20.27 0.52
CA GLU A 118 5.16 20.43 1.90
C GLU A 118 4.19 19.68 2.82
N ASN A 119 4.68 19.23 3.99
CA ASN A 119 3.85 18.59 5.02
C ASN A 119 3.07 17.37 4.50
N ILE A 120 3.79 16.47 3.81
CA ILE A 120 3.19 15.26 3.28
C ILE A 120 2.78 14.32 4.42
N SER A 121 1.50 13.96 4.49
CA SER A 121 1.01 12.94 5.41
C SER A 121 0.75 11.65 4.63
N TYR A 122 0.81 10.50 5.34
CA TYR A 122 0.57 9.21 4.70
C TYR A 122 -0.81 9.12 4.03
N GLU A 123 -1.83 9.69 4.65
CA GLU A 123 -3.20 9.66 4.11
C GLU A 123 -3.34 10.41 2.77
N ASN A 124 -2.40 11.30 2.45
CA ASN A 124 -2.39 12.04 1.19
C ASN A 124 -1.61 11.31 0.08
N ILE A 125 -0.87 10.26 0.41
CA ILE A 125 -0.04 9.54 -0.56
C ILE A 125 -0.86 9.07 -1.78
N PRO A 126 -2.05 8.46 -1.63
CA PRO A 126 -2.82 8.06 -2.80
C PRO A 126 -3.13 9.22 -3.76
N ASN A 127 -3.55 10.36 -3.22
CA ASN A 127 -3.84 11.54 -4.04
C ASN A 127 -2.59 12.11 -4.70
N LEU A 128 -1.46 12.09 -4.00
CA LEU A 128 -0.19 12.56 -4.54
C LEU A 128 0.31 11.63 -5.66
N CYS A 129 0.14 10.33 -5.52
CA CYS A 129 0.49 9.40 -6.59
C CYS A 129 -0.33 9.67 -7.86
N ASP A 130 -1.61 10.00 -7.72
CA ASP A 130 -2.44 10.38 -8.85
C ASP A 130 -1.98 11.71 -9.45
N LYS A 131 -1.76 12.72 -8.61
CA LYS A 131 -1.34 14.05 -9.04
C LYS A 131 -0.03 14.04 -9.81
N PHE A 132 0.95 13.30 -9.31
CA PHE A 132 2.28 13.21 -9.91
C PHE A 132 2.43 12.06 -10.90
N LYS A 133 1.32 11.39 -11.24
CA LYS A 133 1.26 10.33 -12.26
C LYS A 133 2.26 9.22 -12.02
N ILE A 134 2.35 8.76 -10.78
CA ILE A 134 3.19 7.61 -10.45
C ILE A 134 2.68 6.39 -11.21
N LYS A 135 3.58 5.72 -11.90
CA LYS A 135 3.22 4.58 -12.74
C LYS A 135 2.90 3.36 -11.89
N LYS A 136 1.74 2.73 -12.15
CA LYS A 136 1.35 1.53 -11.42
C LYS A 136 2.16 0.31 -11.82
N ASN A 137 2.35 -0.59 -10.88
CA ASN A 137 2.95 -1.92 -11.09
C ASN A 137 4.40 -1.86 -11.59
N LEU A 138 5.13 -0.82 -11.22
CA LEU A 138 6.54 -0.65 -11.55
C LEU A 138 7.41 -0.77 -10.31
N ILE A 139 8.31 -1.75 -10.29
CA ILE A 139 9.31 -1.91 -9.22
C ILE A 139 10.55 -1.07 -9.59
N ASN A 140 10.79 0.00 -8.84
CA ASN A 140 11.89 0.92 -9.08
C ASN A 140 12.50 1.42 -7.76
N PRO A 141 13.19 0.55 -7.02
CA PRO A 141 13.72 0.89 -5.70
C PRO A 141 14.83 1.93 -5.74
N ILE A 142 14.94 2.70 -4.65
CA ILE A 142 16.06 3.59 -4.40
C ILE A 142 16.76 3.07 -3.14
N TYR A 143 17.96 2.57 -3.28
CA TYR A 143 18.77 2.11 -2.15
C TYR A 143 19.78 3.16 -1.77
N ILE A 144 20.11 3.23 -0.49
CA ILE A 144 21.25 4.02 -0.02
C ILE A 144 22.51 3.18 -0.25
N SER A 145 23.44 3.75 -1.00
CA SER A 145 24.71 3.10 -1.29
C SER A 145 25.69 3.15 -0.11
#